data_31f5fc552e5baf5f7b5b9e1009ddf7b4
#
_entry.id   31f5fc552e5baf5f7b5b9e1009ddf7b4
#
_cell.length_a   1.000
_cell.length_b   1.000
_cell.length_c   1.000
_cell.angle_alpha   90.00
_cell.angle_beta   90.00
_cell.angle_gamma   90.00
#
_symmetry.space_group_name_H-M   'P 1'
#
loop_
_entity.id
_entity.type
_entity.pdbx_description
1 polymer ?
#
loop_
_entity_poly.entity_id
_entity_poly.type
_entity_poly.pdbx_seq_one_letter_code
_entity_poly.pdbx_strand_id
1 'polypeptide(L)'
;MTSLAPAAWWRGLGGLTRSGSALEGLSWALYDFANTIFSFAIVSFAMGPWATRFLGEATGTFLFTLALSLSVAVNAVVSPVLGAMSDRTGGRKRYLLVFTVMCIVPTLLIGFVDIGLGLLFFAIANFGFQAALIYYDAMLPDVARPGMLGRLSGVGVALGYIGTIASGLLFGLTVSDDGETTAASFLLIGSLFAIFAIPIFALVHERKARGSAFRAGDALRSWSQLTETIRNAQRFPGLLRFIVGRFFYTDPINTAIAVMSLFAINAIGFSQTESRFVLIGLTVAAVVASFGWGVLADRIGPKRTLMWVLGSWAVGLLIVGLTLERLPFLAAGAILGSGLGGVAVTDRLLLLRLAPPAQLGEMFGLYGLAGKASAVVGPLAYGGIIGLLQPSLGRDAYRIAILSLLVLMVVGFLIVRKVPEGREPDVESPLAAPLEPAIVPPGEAP
;
A
#
# COMPACT_ATOMS: atom_id res chain seq x y z
N MET A 1 7.95 -22.01 -38.02
CA MET A 1 7.32 -22.28 -36.71
C MET A 1 8.42 -22.34 -35.67
N THR A 2 8.77 -21.16 -35.11
CA THR A 2 9.77 -21.03 -34.04
C THR A 2 9.04 -21.16 -32.72
N SER A 3 9.36 -22.22 -31.97
CA SER A 3 8.85 -22.51 -30.65
C SER A 3 9.20 -21.34 -29.70
N LEU A 4 8.22 -20.54 -29.32
CA LEU A 4 8.33 -19.63 -28.20
C LEU A 4 8.54 -20.47 -26.93
N ALA A 5 9.78 -20.54 -26.46
CA ALA A 5 10.14 -21.22 -25.24
C ALA A 5 9.61 -20.41 -24.03
N PRO A 6 8.62 -20.93 -23.27
CA PRO A 6 8.05 -20.21 -22.11
C PRO A 6 9.03 -20.12 -20.92
N ALA A 7 10.25 -20.62 -21.06
CA ALA A 7 11.15 -20.88 -19.92
C ALA A 7 12.23 -19.83 -19.67
N ALA A 8 12.27 -18.72 -20.42
CA ALA A 8 13.41 -17.79 -20.32
C ALA A 8 13.26 -16.73 -19.23
N TRP A 9 12.06 -16.22 -18.97
CA TRP A 9 11.83 -15.11 -18.03
C TRP A 9 11.99 -15.53 -16.57
N TRP A 10 11.50 -16.69 -16.18
CA TRP A 10 11.57 -17.15 -14.80
C TRP A 10 12.96 -17.68 -14.41
N ARG A 11 13.78 -18.12 -15.37
CA ARG A 11 15.21 -18.38 -15.12
C ARG A 11 15.96 -17.11 -14.71
N GLY A 12 15.54 -15.96 -15.24
CA GLY A 12 16.05 -14.64 -14.84
C GLY A 12 15.79 -14.31 -13.37
N LEU A 13 14.69 -14.80 -12.78
CA LEU A 13 14.38 -14.59 -11.35
C LEU A 13 15.43 -15.21 -10.42
N GLY A 14 16.03 -16.35 -10.77
CA GLY A 14 17.14 -16.93 -10.00
C GLY A 14 18.35 -16.02 -9.92
N GLY A 15 18.59 -15.19 -10.93
CA GLY A 15 19.61 -14.15 -10.91
C GLY A 15 19.34 -13.00 -9.95
N LEU A 16 18.07 -12.82 -9.54
CA LEU A 16 17.66 -11.75 -8.63
C LEU A 16 17.74 -12.15 -7.15
N THR A 17 17.80 -13.46 -6.85
CA THR A 17 17.82 -13.97 -5.48
C THR A 17 19.22 -14.30 -4.99
N ARG A 18 19.41 -14.28 -3.68
CA ARG A 18 20.68 -14.63 -3.04
C ARG A 18 21.01 -16.11 -3.15
N SER A 19 19.99 -16.96 -3.05
CA SER A 19 20.12 -18.41 -3.19
C SER A 19 20.37 -18.88 -4.64
N GLY A 20 20.13 -18.00 -5.63
CA GLY A 20 20.08 -18.38 -7.03
C GLY A 20 18.80 -19.11 -7.43
N SER A 21 17.84 -19.29 -6.51
CA SER A 21 16.59 -19.99 -6.73
C SER A 21 15.51 -19.07 -7.31
N ALA A 22 15.04 -19.37 -8.51
CA ALA A 22 13.91 -18.69 -9.11
C ALA A 22 12.61 -18.91 -8.32
N LEU A 23 12.46 -20.09 -7.71
CA LEU A 23 11.29 -20.44 -6.91
C LEU A 23 11.21 -19.59 -5.63
N GLU A 24 12.34 -19.28 -5.00
CA GLU A 24 12.37 -18.41 -3.82
C GLU A 24 11.92 -16.99 -4.16
N GLY A 25 12.45 -16.42 -5.25
CA GLY A 25 12.05 -15.09 -5.73
C GLY A 25 10.56 -15.03 -6.13
N LEU A 26 10.08 -16.05 -6.84
CA LEU A 26 8.68 -16.16 -7.21
C LEU A 26 7.78 -16.32 -5.97
N SER A 27 8.20 -17.13 -5.00
CA SER A 27 7.44 -17.35 -3.76
C SER A 27 7.31 -16.08 -2.92
N TRP A 28 8.37 -15.27 -2.87
CA TRP A 28 8.31 -13.95 -2.25
C TRP A 28 7.35 -13.03 -3.02
N ALA A 29 7.46 -12.95 -4.33
CA ALA A 29 6.64 -12.09 -5.17
C ALA A 29 5.16 -12.53 -5.22
N LEU A 30 4.86 -13.83 -5.10
CA LEU A 30 3.49 -14.37 -4.99
C LEU A 30 2.79 -13.92 -3.70
N TYR A 31 3.52 -13.56 -2.67
CA TYR A 31 2.90 -12.99 -1.48
C TYR A 31 2.30 -11.61 -1.77
N ASP A 32 2.92 -10.81 -2.64
CA ASP A 32 2.37 -9.53 -3.06
C ASP A 32 1.10 -9.71 -3.91
N PHE A 33 1.08 -10.73 -4.78
CA PHE A 33 -0.14 -11.16 -5.47
C PHE A 33 -1.26 -11.51 -4.49
N ALA A 34 -0.98 -12.35 -3.47
CA ALA A 34 -1.94 -12.77 -2.45
C ALA A 34 -2.48 -11.57 -1.65
N ASN A 35 -1.57 -10.69 -1.24
CA ASN A 35 -1.85 -9.50 -0.46
C ASN A 35 -2.74 -8.50 -1.21
N THR A 36 -2.51 -8.32 -2.50
CA THR A 36 -3.29 -7.42 -3.35
C THR A 36 -4.69 -7.98 -3.63
N ILE A 37 -4.85 -9.30 -3.66
CA ILE A 37 -6.17 -9.95 -3.73
C ILE A 37 -7.06 -9.46 -2.57
N PHE A 38 -6.55 -9.44 -1.34
CA PHE A 38 -7.30 -8.95 -0.18
C PHE A 38 -7.59 -7.46 -0.28
N SER A 39 -6.57 -6.64 -0.56
CA SER A 39 -6.74 -5.19 -0.58
C SER A 39 -7.72 -4.72 -1.65
N PHE A 40 -7.73 -5.35 -2.82
CA PHE A 40 -8.68 -5.00 -3.87
C PHE A 40 -10.05 -5.61 -3.59
N ALA A 41 -10.16 -6.93 -3.46
CA ALA A 41 -11.47 -7.57 -3.42
C ALA A 41 -12.23 -7.29 -2.11
N ILE A 42 -11.56 -7.33 -0.95
CA ILE A 42 -12.22 -7.13 0.34
C ILE A 42 -12.28 -5.65 0.71
N VAL A 43 -11.14 -4.96 0.75
CA VAL A 43 -11.09 -3.57 1.25
C VAL A 43 -11.76 -2.62 0.25
N SER A 44 -11.39 -2.69 -1.05
CA SER A 44 -11.86 -1.71 -2.02
C SER A 44 -13.18 -2.07 -2.68
N PHE A 45 -13.60 -3.36 -2.66
CA PHE A 45 -14.72 -3.80 -3.48
C PHE A 45 -15.87 -4.45 -2.71
N ALA A 46 -15.59 -5.38 -1.78
CA ALA A 46 -16.66 -6.20 -1.17
C ALA A 46 -17.27 -5.57 0.08
N MET A 47 -16.43 -5.11 1.03
CA MET A 47 -16.88 -4.80 2.39
C MET A 47 -17.76 -3.55 2.47
N GLY A 48 -17.48 -2.52 1.67
CA GLY A 48 -18.32 -1.32 1.61
C GLY A 48 -19.75 -1.64 1.16
N PRO A 49 -19.96 -2.21 -0.04
CA PRO A 49 -21.29 -2.64 -0.51
C PRO A 49 -21.97 -3.65 0.42
N TRP A 50 -21.22 -4.59 1.01
CA TRP A 50 -21.74 -5.52 2.01
C TRP A 50 -22.33 -4.79 3.23
N ALA A 51 -21.59 -3.82 3.78
CA ALA A 51 -22.05 -3.05 4.93
C ALA A 51 -23.29 -2.19 4.61
N THR A 52 -23.31 -1.51 3.45
CA THR A 52 -24.44 -0.66 3.06
C THR A 52 -25.69 -1.45 2.77
N ARG A 53 -25.58 -2.67 2.28
CA ARG A 53 -26.71 -3.57 2.05
C ARG A 53 -27.47 -3.90 3.35
N PHE A 54 -26.77 -4.18 4.45
CA PHE A 54 -27.38 -4.58 5.72
C PHE A 54 -27.74 -3.42 6.65
N LEU A 55 -27.01 -2.31 6.58
CA LEU A 55 -27.14 -1.19 7.52
C LEU A 55 -27.74 0.08 6.88
N GLY A 56 -28.01 0.02 5.58
CA GLY A 56 -28.37 1.19 4.80
C GLY A 56 -27.14 2.05 4.43
N GLU A 57 -27.34 2.96 3.51
CA GLU A 57 -26.27 3.68 2.81
C GLU A 57 -25.43 4.55 3.75
N ALA A 58 -26.08 5.36 4.57
CA ALA A 58 -25.38 6.28 5.49
C ALA A 58 -24.62 5.54 6.60
N THR A 59 -25.32 4.67 7.33
CA THR A 59 -24.77 3.92 8.46
C THR A 59 -23.72 2.92 8.01
N GLY A 60 -23.99 2.19 6.92
CA GLY A 60 -23.08 1.20 6.36
C GLY A 60 -21.77 1.83 5.89
N THR A 61 -21.85 2.96 5.16
CA THR A 61 -20.65 3.69 4.72
C THR A 61 -19.85 4.21 5.90
N PHE A 62 -20.52 4.81 6.88
CA PHE A 62 -19.85 5.34 8.08
C PHE A 62 -19.15 4.23 8.87
N LEU A 63 -19.84 3.13 9.18
CA LEU A 63 -19.27 2.04 9.99
C LEU A 63 -18.16 1.28 9.25
N PHE A 64 -18.28 1.09 7.93
CA PHE A 64 -17.21 0.53 7.11
C PHE A 64 -15.94 1.41 7.16
N THR A 65 -16.08 2.72 6.91
CA THR A 65 -14.94 3.63 6.91
C THR A 65 -14.36 3.83 8.31
N LEU A 66 -15.18 3.75 9.36
CA LEU A 66 -14.73 3.76 10.75
C LEU A 66 -13.89 2.50 11.05
N ALA A 67 -14.35 1.32 10.69
CA ALA A 67 -13.64 0.06 10.88
C ALA A 67 -12.29 0.06 10.11
N LEU A 68 -12.31 0.56 8.87
CA LEU A 68 -11.11 0.75 8.05
C LEU A 68 -10.12 1.69 8.74
N SER A 69 -10.55 2.90 9.11
CA SER A 69 -9.70 3.91 9.73
C SER A 69 -9.15 3.46 11.07
N LEU A 70 -9.99 2.84 11.91
CA LEU A 70 -9.56 2.35 13.22
C LEU A 70 -8.49 1.27 13.09
N SER A 71 -8.66 0.32 12.17
CA SER A 71 -7.67 -0.74 11.94
C SER A 71 -6.33 -0.17 11.45
N VAL A 72 -6.35 0.82 10.56
CA VAL A 72 -5.14 1.50 10.07
C VAL A 72 -4.50 2.36 11.15
N ALA A 73 -5.29 3.09 11.94
CA ALA A 73 -4.81 3.92 13.04
C ALA A 73 -4.08 3.08 14.10
N VAL A 74 -4.71 1.98 14.54
CA VAL A 74 -4.08 1.04 15.49
C VAL A 74 -2.80 0.47 14.89
N ASN A 75 -2.81 0.09 13.60
CA ASN A 75 -1.61 -0.39 12.94
C ASN A 75 -0.51 0.68 12.87
N ALA A 76 -0.83 1.91 12.54
CA ALA A 76 0.14 3.01 12.51
C ALA A 76 0.81 3.22 13.87
N VAL A 77 0.00 3.20 14.95
CA VAL A 77 0.50 3.33 16.32
C VAL A 77 1.40 2.16 16.71
N VAL A 78 1.06 0.94 16.37
CA VAL A 78 1.79 -0.27 16.80
C VAL A 78 2.96 -0.62 15.87
N SER A 79 2.96 -0.15 14.62
CA SER A 79 3.97 -0.48 13.60
C SER A 79 5.44 -0.35 14.05
N PRO A 80 5.88 0.72 14.75
CA PRO A 80 7.26 0.83 15.21
C PRO A 80 7.65 -0.29 16.19
N VAL A 81 6.71 -0.68 17.05
CA VAL A 81 6.91 -1.78 18.01
C VAL A 81 7.00 -3.12 17.29
N LEU A 82 6.10 -3.35 16.33
CA LEU A 82 6.09 -4.58 15.52
C LEU A 82 7.40 -4.74 14.73
N GLY A 83 7.89 -3.66 14.12
CA GLY A 83 9.18 -3.66 13.41
C GLY A 83 10.35 -3.97 14.34
N ALA A 84 10.47 -3.26 15.46
CA ALA A 84 11.51 -3.46 16.45
C ALA A 84 11.49 -4.88 17.07
N MET A 85 10.30 -5.44 17.26
CA MET A 85 10.12 -6.79 17.77
C MET A 85 10.77 -7.82 16.83
N SER A 86 10.57 -7.71 15.53
CA SER A 86 11.17 -8.65 14.57
C SER A 86 12.69 -8.48 14.44
N ASP A 87 13.17 -7.25 14.46
CA ASP A 87 14.60 -6.98 14.34
C ASP A 87 15.40 -7.50 15.53
N ARG A 88 14.82 -7.44 16.75
CA ARG A 88 15.46 -7.96 17.95
C ARG A 88 15.37 -9.47 18.12
N THR A 89 14.20 -10.04 17.85
CA THR A 89 13.99 -11.48 18.10
C THR A 89 14.51 -12.35 16.96
N GLY A 90 14.74 -11.76 15.78
CA GLY A 90 14.95 -12.52 14.55
C GLY A 90 13.70 -13.35 14.20
N GLY A 91 13.52 -13.76 12.97
CA GLY A 91 12.37 -14.59 12.61
C GLY A 91 11.17 -13.77 12.13
N ARG A 92 11.40 -12.88 11.16
CA ARG A 92 10.37 -12.09 10.46
C ARG A 92 9.27 -12.97 9.88
N LYS A 93 9.63 -14.16 9.38
CA LYS A 93 8.72 -15.12 8.74
C LYS A 93 7.63 -15.62 9.71
N ARG A 94 7.93 -15.85 10.98
CA ARG A 94 6.92 -16.26 11.97
C ARG A 94 5.91 -15.15 12.27
N TYR A 95 6.36 -13.90 12.36
CA TYR A 95 5.46 -12.75 12.53
C TYR A 95 4.61 -12.53 11.28
N LEU A 96 5.22 -12.63 10.09
CA LEU A 96 4.49 -12.64 8.83
C LEU A 96 3.38 -13.70 8.85
N LEU A 97 3.67 -14.94 9.29
CA LEU A 97 2.67 -16.00 9.38
C LEU A 97 1.53 -15.65 10.34
N VAL A 98 1.83 -15.16 11.54
CA VAL A 98 0.82 -14.77 12.54
C VAL A 98 -0.14 -13.74 11.97
N PHE A 99 0.37 -12.66 11.37
CA PHE A 99 -0.46 -11.60 10.82
C PHE A 99 -1.16 -11.98 9.52
N THR A 100 -0.57 -12.89 8.73
CA THR A 100 -1.24 -13.48 7.57
C THR A 100 -2.45 -14.33 8.00
N VAL A 101 -2.29 -15.18 9.02
CA VAL A 101 -3.40 -15.96 9.58
C VAL A 101 -4.46 -15.04 10.20
N MET A 102 -4.03 -13.98 10.91
CA MET A 102 -4.93 -12.96 11.46
C MET A 102 -5.70 -12.19 10.37
N CYS A 103 -5.19 -12.10 9.15
CA CYS A 103 -5.93 -11.57 8.02
C CYS A 103 -6.89 -12.61 7.44
N ILE A 104 -6.41 -13.82 7.19
CA ILE A 104 -7.17 -14.86 6.45
C ILE A 104 -8.36 -15.36 7.26
N VAL A 105 -8.14 -15.76 8.53
CA VAL A 105 -9.20 -16.42 9.32
C VAL A 105 -10.43 -15.53 9.52
N PRO A 106 -10.32 -14.27 9.97
CA PRO A 106 -11.50 -13.42 10.05
C PRO A 106 -12.14 -13.16 8.69
N THR A 107 -11.35 -13.02 7.60
CA THR A 107 -11.89 -12.83 6.25
C THR A 107 -12.80 -13.98 5.85
N LEU A 108 -12.40 -15.23 6.11
CA LEU A 108 -13.21 -16.43 5.82
C LEU A 108 -14.53 -16.45 6.61
N LEU A 109 -14.57 -15.81 7.78
CA LEU A 109 -15.70 -15.84 8.70
C LEU A 109 -16.71 -14.69 8.50
N ILE A 110 -16.34 -13.60 7.79
CA ILE A 110 -17.19 -12.40 7.62
C ILE A 110 -18.60 -12.76 7.14
N GLY A 111 -18.70 -13.64 6.16
CA GLY A 111 -19.99 -13.99 5.54
C GLY A 111 -20.91 -14.89 6.39
N PHE A 112 -20.46 -15.38 7.54
CA PHE A 112 -21.17 -16.32 8.42
C PHE A 112 -21.61 -15.72 9.75
N VAL A 113 -21.35 -14.44 9.96
CA VAL A 113 -21.69 -13.72 11.20
C VAL A 113 -22.60 -12.53 10.88
N ASP A 114 -23.19 -11.93 11.91
CA ASP A 114 -23.91 -10.67 11.74
C ASP A 114 -22.99 -9.54 11.28
N ILE A 115 -23.58 -8.49 10.72
CA ILE A 115 -22.79 -7.40 10.10
C ILE A 115 -21.90 -6.66 11.11
N GLY A 116 -22.29 -6.58 12.39
CA GLY A 116 -21.46 -5.93 13.43
C GLY A 116 -20.19 -6.71 13.70
N LEU A 117 -20.29 -8.03 13.90
CA LEU A 117 -19.13 -8.93 13.99
C LEU A 117 -18.37 -8.99 12.66
N GLY A 118 -19.04 -8.94 11.52
CA GLY A 118 -18.41 -8.88 10.20
C GLY A 118 -17.51 -7.66 10.05
N LEU A 119 -17.95 -6.48 10.49
CA LEU A 119 -17.13 -5.25 10.51
C LEU A 119 -15.94 -5.35 11.47
N LEU A 120 -16.14 -5.99 12.64
CA LEU A 120 -15.03 -6.25 13.58
C LEU A 120 -14.01 -7.22 12.95
N PHE A 121 -14.47 -8.30 12.33
CA PHE A 121 -13.60 -9.24 11.63
C PHE A 121 -12.86 -8.58 10.48
N PHE A 122 -13.52 -7.70 9.73
CA PHE A 122 -12.86 -6.88 8.72
C PHE A 122 -11.76 -5.98 9.31
N ALA A 123 -12.03 -5.30 10.43
CA ALA A 123 -11.03 -4.46 11.08
C ALA A 123 -9.80 -5.27 11.54
N ILE A 124 -10.03 -6.46 12.12
CA ILE A 124 -8.98 -7.40 12.52
C ILE A 124 -8.19 -7.90 11.30
N ALA A 125 -8.88 -8.29 10.23
CA ALA A 125 -8.27 -8.76 9.00
C ALA A 125 -7.42 -7.66 8.35
N ASN A 126 -7.93 -6.43 8.27
CA ASN A 126 -7.21 -5.30 7.69
C ASN A 126 -6.00 -4.88 8.55
N PHE A 127 -6.11 -4.95 9.88
CA PHE A 127 -4.95 -4.78 10.77
C PHE A 127 -3.89 -5.84 10.49
N GLY A 128 -4.28 -7.13 10.41
CA GLY A 128 -3.38 -8.25 10.09
C GLY A 128 -2.69 -8.07 8.74
N PHE A 129 -3.45 -7.68 7.71
CA PHE A 129 -2.95 -7.34 6.38
C PHE A 129 -1.86 -6.26 6.44
N GLN A 130 -2.14 -5.13 7.08
CA GLN A 130 -1.20 -4.02 7.20
C GLN A 130 0.05 -4.36 8.03
N ALA A 131 -0.11 -5.16 9.09
CA ALA A 131 0.99 -5.60 9.93
C ALA A 131 1.89 -6.62 9.22
N ALA A 132 1.31 -7.53 8.44
CA ALA A 132 2.05 -8.50 7.64
C ALA A 132 2.99 -7.84 6.64
N LEU A 133 2.57 -6.73 6.01
CA LEU A 133 3.40 -5.98 5.06
C LEU A 133 4.71 -5.47 5.66
N ILE A 134 4.75 -5.13 6.97
CA ILE A 134 5.97 -4.69 7.64
C ILE A 134 7.05 -5.77 7.53
N TYR A 135 6.69 -7.01 7.75
CA TYR A 135 7.62 -8.14 7.74
C TYR A 135 7.92 -8.61 6.33
N TYR A 136 6.92 -8.59 5.44
CA TYR A 136 7.09 -8.90 4.02
C TYR A 136 8.13 -7.99 3.36
N ASP A 137 7.98 -6.67 3.52
CA ASP A 137 8.91 -5.68 2.98
C ASP A 137 10.30 -5.83 3.60
N ALA A 138 10.38 -6.08 4.92
CA ALA A 138 11.63 -6.28 5.63
C ALA A 138 12.38 -7.57 5.21
N MET A 139 11.70 -8.57 4.64
CA MET A 139 12.33 -9.79 4.12
C MET A 139 12.98 -9.60 2.74
N LEU A 140 12.66 -8.55 1.99
CA LEU A 140 13.23 -8.31 0.66
C LEU A 140 14.77 -8.37 0.64
N PRO A 141 15.52 -7.74 1.57
CA PRO A 141 16.99 -7.86 1.60
C PRO A 141 17.50 -9.27 1.90
N ASP A 142 16.69 -10.12 2.55
CA ASP A 142 17.06 -11.52 2.81
C ASP A 142 16.96 -12.39 1.55
N VAL A 143 15.97 -12.11 0.70
CA VAL A 143 15.67 -12.83 -0.54
C VAL A 143 16.48 -12.28 -1.71
N ALA A 144 16.49 -10.96 -1.90
CA ALA A 144 17.12 -10.31 -3.05
C ALA A 144 18.65 -10.35 -2.98
N ARG A 145 19.30 -10.55 -4.14
CA ARG A 145 20.74 -10.38 -4.29
C ARG A 145 21.11 -8.89 -4.14
N PRO A 146 22.27 -8.55 -3.55
CA PRO A 146 22.75 -7.17 -3.51
C PRO A 146 22.72 -6.53 -4.90
N GLY A 147 22.21 -5.30 -5.02
CA GLY A 147 22.00 -4.60 -6.28
C GLY A 147 20.78 -5.03 -7.10
N MET A 148 19.98 -6.00 -6.64
CA MET A 148 18.80 -6.50 -7.35
C MET A 148 17.48 -6.29 -6.58
N LEU A 149 17.51 -5.55 -5.46
CA LEU A 149 16.34 -5.31 -4.63
C LEU A 149 15.21 -4.65 -5.41
N GLY A 150 15.52 -3.61 -6.20
CA GLY A 150 14.54 -2.89 -7.00
C GLY A 150 13.86 -3.78 -8.06
N ARG A 151 14.63 -4.63 -8.72
CA ARG A 151 14.11 -5.56 -9.74
C ARG A 151 13.20 -6.62 -9.13
N LEU A 152 13.60 -7.23 -8.01
CA LEU A 152 12.76 -8.22 -7.34
C LEU A 152 11.49 -7.58 -6.77
N SER A 153 11.60 -6.40 -6.16
CA SER A 153 10.46 -5.60 -5.73
C SER A 153 9.51 -5.26 -6.88
N GLY A 154 10.07 -4.88 -8.05
CA GLY A 154 9.27 -4.62 -9.26
C GLY A 154 8.48 -5.84 -9.74
N VAL A 155 9.07 -7.04 -9.66
CA VAL A 155 8.36 -8.30 -9.96
C VAL A 155 7.21 -8.52 -8.98
N GLY A 156 7.41 -8.28 -7.68
CA GLY A 156 6.35 -8.36 -6.67
C GLY A 156 5.18 -7.45 -7.00
N VAL A 157 5.46 -6.15 -7.22
CA VAL A 157 4.43 -5.15 -7.59
C VAL A 157 3.68 -5.54 -8.87
N ALA A 158 4.39 -6.01 -9.91
CA ALA A 158 3.77 -6.46 -11.15
C ALA A 158 2.82 -7.65 -10.91
N LEU A 159 3.23 -8.64 -10.10
CA LEU A 159 2.36 -9.75 -9.71
C LEU A 159 1.19 -9.26 -8.84
N GLY A 160 1.39 -8.28 -7.98
CA GLY A 160 0.32 -7.62 -7.23
C GLY A 160 -0.77 -7.06 -8.15
N TYR A 161 -0.42 -6.31 -9.19
CA TYR A 161 -1.40 -5.82 -10.18
C TYR A 161 -2.13 -6.95 -10.91
N ILE A 162 -1.42 -8.03 -11.25
CA ILE A 162 -2.07 -9.23 -11.80
C ILE A 162 -3.05 -9.83 -10.78
N GLY A 163 -2.67 -9.84 -9.49
CA GLY A 163 -3.55 -10.25 -8.38
C GLY A 163 -4.82 -9.40 -8.28
N THR A 164 -4.71 -8.09 -8.46
CA THR A 164 -5.88 -7.19 -8.52
C THR A 164 -6.86 -7.60 -9.63
N ILE A 165 -6.34 -7.81 -10.85
CA ILE A 165 -7.17 -8.20 -12.00
C ILE A 165 -7.79 -9.60 -11.77
N ALA A 166 -6.96 -10.56 -11.35
CA ALA A 166 -7.40 -11.92 -11.10
C ALA A 166 -8.48 -11.97 -10.00
N SER A 167 -8.30 -11.24 -8.90
CA SER A 167 -9.27 -11.20 -7.81
C SER A 167 -10.60 -10.59 -8.24
N GLY A 168 -10.58 -9.52 -9.04
CA GLY A 168 -11.78 -8.90 -9.57
C GLY A 168 -12.57 -9.82 -10.51
N LEU A 169 -11.88 -10.60 -11.34
CA LEU A 169 -12.53 -11.59 -12.21
C LEU A 169 -13.09 -12.77 -11.43
N LEU A 170 -12.28 -13.35 -10.53
CA LEU A 170 -12.68 -14.52 -9.73
C LEU A 170 -13.78 -14.19 -8.73
N PHE A 171 -13.76 -12.99 -8.14
CA PHE A 171 -14.82 -12.51 -7.25
C PHE A 171 -16.19 -12.58 -7.91
N GLY A 172 -16.25 -12.30 -9.21
CA GLY A 172 -17.48 -12.38 -9.99
C GLY A 172 -18.13 -13.77 -10.08
N LEU A 173 -17.39 -14.83 -9.78
CA LEU A 173 -17.92 -16.19 -9.74
C LEU A 173 -18.72 -16.48 -8.47
N THR A 174 -18.66 -15.60 -7.48
CA THR A 174 -19.24 -15.81 -6.13
C THR A 174 -20.24 -14.74 -5.72
N VAL A 175 -20.50 -13.76 -6.59
CA VAL A 175 -21.58 -12.80 -6.37
C VAL A 175 -22.94 -13.42 -6.68
N SER A 176 -24.04 -12.86 -6.12
CA SER A 176 -25.40 -13.26 -6.44
C SER A 176 -25.76 -12.93 -7.90
N ASP A 177 -26.93 -13.41 -8.36
CA ASP A 177 -27.44 -13.11 -9.70
C ASP A 177 -27.58 -11.60 -9.95
N ASP A 178 -27.88 -10.82 -8.91
CA ASP A 178 -27.90 -9.35 -8.94
C ASP A 178 -26.51 -8.72 -8.87
N GLY A 179 -25.46 -9.54 -8.83
CA GLY A 179 -24.06 -9.09 -8.76
C GLY A 179 -23.58 -8.64 -7.38
N GLU A 180 -24.36 -8.93 -6.32
CA GLU A 180 -24.03 -8.51 -4.96
C GLU A 180 -23.04 -9.47 -4.27
N THR A 181 -22.26 -8.94 -3.34
CA THR A 181 -21.33 -9.71 -2.50
C THR A 181 -22.09 -10.78 -1.70
N THR A 182 -21.54 -11.97 -1.63
CA THR A 182 -22.07 -13.11 -0.87
C THR A 182 -21.06 -13.65 0.15
N ALA A 183 -21.47 -14.56 1.02
CA ALA A 183 -20.55 -15.27 1.93
C ALA A 183 -19.47 -16.05 1.14
N ALA A 184 -19.83 -16.62 -0.02
CA ALA A 184 -18.90 -17.32 -0.89
C ALA A 184 -17.78 -16.40 -1.41
N SER A 185 -18.04 -15.09 -1.57
CA SER A 185 -17.03 -14.11 -1.98
C SER A 185 -15.92 -13.98 -0.95
N PHE A 186 -16.25 -13.91 0.34
CA PHE A 186 -15.25 -13.85 1.41
C PHE A 186 -14.48 -15.17 1.54
N LEU A 187 -15.15 -16.32 1.38
CA LEU A 187 -14.50 -17.63 1.36
C LEU A 187 -13.49 -17.75 0.21
N LEU A 188 -13.91 -17.39 -1.00
CA LEU A 188 -13.02 -17.44 -2.17
C LEU A 188 -11.78 -16.60 -1.96
N ILE A 189 -11.93 -15.32 -1.58
CA ILE A 189 -10.83 -14.39 -1.45
C ILE A 189 -9.89 -14.80 -0.31
N GLY A 190 -10.43 -15.17 0.85
CA GLY A 190 -9.62 -15.69 1.97
C GLY A 190 -8.84 -16.95 1.60
N SER A 191 -9.46 -17.87 0.84
CA SER A 191 -8.83 -19.11 0.36
C SER A 191 -7.73 -18.82 -0.67
N LEU A 192 -7.96 -17.92 -1.62
CA LEU A 192 -6.95 -17.50 -2.59
C LEU A 192 -5.75 -16.86 -1.89
N PHE A 193 -6.00 -15.97 -0.91
CA PHE A 193 -4.92 -15.40 -0.12
C PHE A 193 -4.12 -16.51 0.58
N ALA A 194 -4.78 -17.46 1.22
CA ALA A 194 -4.11 -18.59 1.89
C ALA A 194 -3.23 -19.37 0.91
N ILE A 195 -3.78 -19.79 -0.23
CA ILE A 195 -3.09 -20.62 -1.23
C ILE A 195 -1.83 -19.90 -1.76
N PHE A 196 -1.96 -18.64 -2.19
CA PHE A 196 -0.85 -17.89 -2.77
C PHE A 196 0.14 -17.34 -1.72
N ALA A 197 -0.23 -17.32 -0.42
CA ALA A 197 0.69 -17.02 0.67
C ALA A 197 1.51 -18.25 1.13
N ILE A 198 1.08 -19.50 0.91
CA ILE A 198 1.82 -20.71 1.33
C ILE A 198 3.26 -20.72 0.83
N PRO A 199 3.57 -20.41 -0.45
CA PRO A 199 4.92 -20.53 -0.98
C PRO A 199 5.98 -19.72 -0.22
N ILE A 200 5.67 -18.52 0.29
CA ILE A 200 6.63 -17.72 1.05
C ILE A 200 7.04 -18.43 2.35
N PHE A 201 6.11 -19.13 2.98
CA PHE A 201 6.38 -19.87 4.21
C PHE A 201 7.10 -21.19 3.96
N ALA A 202 6.88 -21.83 2.82
CA ALA A 202 7.50 -23.11 2.49
C ALA A 202 8.91 -22.95 1.88
N LEU A 203 9.09 -21.98 0.98
CA LEU A 203 10.24 -21.96 0.07
C LEU A 203 11.21 -20.79 0.31
N VAL A 204 10.79 -19.71 0.96
CA VAL A 204 11.68 -18.58 1.26
C VAL A 204 12.49 -18.87 2.51
N HIS A 205 13.81 -18.74 2.41
CA HIS A 205 14.74 -18.92 3.53
C HIS A 205 15.01 -17.60 4.21
N GLU A 206 14.72 -17.54 5.50
CA GLU A 206 15.03 -16.40 6.34
C GLU A 206 16.45 -16.50 6.89
N ARG A 207 17.19 -15.40 6.86
CA ARG A 207 18.46 -15.30 7.56
C ARG A 207 18.19 -15.24 9.06
N LYS A 208 18.54 -16.29 9.78
CA LYS A 208 18.44 -16.32 11.25
C LYS A 208 19.41 -15.28 11.83
N ALA A 209 18.90 -14.11 12.19
CA ALA A 209 19.60 -13.24 13.12
C ALA A 209 19.61 -13.94 14.50
N ARG A 210 20.74 -13.88 15.21
CA ARG A 210 20.78 -14.29 16.63
C ARG A 210 19.92 -13.29 17.40
N GLY A 211 18.65 -13.63 17.63
CA GLY A 211 17.70 -12.78 18.33
C GLY A 211 17.86 -12.84 19.83
N SER A 212 17.63 -11.72 20.47
CA SER A 212 17.44 -11.62 21.92
C SER A 212 15.96 -11.61 22.29
N ALA A 213 15.63 -11.93 23.52
CA ALA A 213 14.24 -11.83 23.98
C ALA A 213 13.75 -10.37 23.93
N PHE A 214 12.57 -10.15 23.36
CA PHE A 214 11.92 -8.84 23.34
C PHE A 214 11.35 -8.54 24.74
N ARG A 215 11.67 -7.38 25.29
CA ARG A 215 11.19 -6.90 26.59
C ARG A 215 10.24 -5.72 26.40
N ALA A 216 9.28 -5.54 27.30
CA ALA A 216 8.31 -4.44 27.23
C ALA A 216 8.97 -3.03 27.13
N GLY A 217 10.12 -2.84 27.81
CA GLY A 217 10.90 -1.59 27.70
C GLY A 217 11.43 -1.29 26.29
N ASP A 218 11.51 -2.29 25.43
CA ASP A 218 11.97 -2.13 24.04
C ASP A 218 10.92 -1.46 23.18
N ALA A 219 9.63 -1.62 23.51
CA ALA A 219 8.54 -0.90 22.87
C ALA A 219 8.65 0.62 23.10
N LEU A 220 8.92 1.04 24.33
CA LEU A 220 9.10 2.46 24.67
C LEU A 220 10.33 3.05 23.96
N ARG A 221 11.43 2.29 23.87
CA ARG A 221 12.63 2.71 23.14
C ARG A 221 12.37 2.87 21.65
N SER A 222 11.52 2.03 21.05
CA SER A 222 11.16 2.17 19.63
C SER A 222 10.42 3.47 19.35
N TRP A 223 9.63 3.97 20.31
CA TRP A 223 8.98 5.28 20.21
C TRP A 223 9.95 6.46 20.41
N SER A 224 10.91 6.34 21.35
CA SER A 224 11.92 7.39 21.53
C SER A 224 12.84 7.52 20.32
N GLN A 225 13.18 6.41 19.66
CA GLN A 225 13.93 6.42 18.41
C GLN A 225 13.16 7.15 17.28
N LEU A 226 11.84 6.99 17.20
CA LEU A 226 11.03 7.69 16.19
C LEU A 226 11.12 9.23 16.36
N THR A 227 11.06 9.74 17.59
CA THR A 227 11.21 11.18 17.85
C THR A 227 12.59 11.70 17.47
N GLU A 228 13.63 10.89 17.67
CA GLU A 228 14.99 11.21 17.22
C GLU A 228 15.09 11.23 15.70
N THR A 229 14.48 10.25 15.01
CA THR A 229 14.40 10.21 13.54
C THR A 229 13.72 11.45 12.97
N ILE A 230 12.60 11.90 13.56
CA ILE A 230 11.91 13.12 13.16
C ILE A 230 12.81 14.34 13.37
N ARG A 231 13.52 14.43 14.49
CA ARG A 231 14.49 15.50 14.77
C ARG A 231 15.62 15.51 13.77
N ASN A 232 16.14 14.34 13.40
CA ASN A 232 17.18 14.19 12.38
C ASN A 232 16.69 14.62 11.01
N ALA A 233 15.46 14.22 10.63
CA ALA A 233 14.86 14.62 9.35
C ALA A 233 14.72 16.15 9.20
N GLN A 234 14.55 16.89 10.30
CA GLN A 234 14.52 18.37 10.28
C GLN A 234 15.84 19.00 9.83
N ARG A 235 16.98 18.31 10.01
CA ARG A 235 18.31 18.80 9.63
C ARG A 235 18.52 18.79 8.11
N PHE A 236 17.70 18.05 7.36
CA PHE A 236 17.84 17.94 5.90
C PHE A 236 16.82 18.83 5.18
N PRO A 237 17.30 19.78 4.35
CA PRO A 237 16.44 20.74 3.67
C PRO A 237 15.38 20.04 2.81
N GLY A 238 14.10 20.29 3.12
CA GLY A 238 12.98 19.78 2.34
C GLY A 238 12.50 18.37 2.71
N LEU A 239 13.30 17.54 3.38
CA LEU A 239 12.94 16.16 3.69
C LEU A 239 11.70 16.07 4.59
N LEU A 240 11.69 16.76 5.74
CA LEU A 240 10.51 16.77 6.61
C LEU A 240 9.28 17.37 5.91
N ARG A 241 9.49 18.44 5.12
CA ARG A 241 8.39 19.03 4.33
C ARG A 241 7.83 18.05 3.30
N PHE A 242 8.68 17.24 2.66
CA PHE A 242 8.25 16.17 1.78
C PHE A 242 7.43 15.12 2.53
N ILE A 243 7.90 14.64 3.68
CA ILE A 243 7.19 13.66 4.54
C ILE A 243 5.81 14.19 4.97
N VAL A 244 5.74 15.47 5.40
CA VAL A 244 4.46 16.11 5.76
C VAL A 244 3.57 16.25 4.53
N GLY A 245 4.10 16.71 3.39
CA GLY A 245 3.34 16.79 2.15
C GLY A 245 2.78 15.43 1.73
N ARG A 246 3.61 14.38 1.85
CA ARG A 246 3.23 13.01 1.57
C ARG A 246 2.07 12.54 2.46
N PHE A 247 2.08 12.84 3.74
CA PHE A 247 0.96 12.55 4.63
C PHE A 247 -0.37 13.07 4.04
N PHE A 248 -0.40 14.31 3.55
CA PHE A 248 -1.62 14.93 3.04
C PHE A 248 -2.06 14.40 1.68
N TYR A 249 -1.17 14.12 0.73
CA TYR A 249 -1.60 13.64 -0.59
C TYR A 249 -1.78 12.12 -0.67
N THR A 250 -1.15 11.35 0.21
CA THR A 250 -1.32 9.89 0.24
C THR A 250 -2.67 9.48 0.81
N ASP A 251 -3.20 10.26 1.76
CA ASP A 251 -4.50 10.01 2.38
C ASP A 251 -5.67 9.96 1.38
N PRO A 252 -5.91 11.01 0.55
CA PRO A 252 -6.95 10.95 -0.47
C PRO A 252 -6.74 9.83 -1.48
N ILE A 253 -5.49 9.45 -1.79
CA ILE A 253 -5.19 8.33 -2.68
C ILE A 253 -5.66 7.02 -2.06
N ASN A 254 -5.24 6.72 -0.82
CA ASN A 254 -5.63 5.52 -0.11
C ASN A 254 -7.13 5.45 0.13
N THR A 255 -7.74 6.59 0.47
CA THR A 255 -9.19 6.68 0.67
C THR A 255 -9.94 6.43 -0.63
N ALA A 256 -9.54 7.08 -1.73
CA ALA A 256 -10.17 6.86 -3.03
C ALA A 256 -10.11 5.38 -3.45
N ILE A 257 -8.96 4.71 -3.27
CA ILE A 257 -8.83 3.26 -3.53
C ILE A 257 -9.86 2.46 -2.72
N ALA A 258 -10.01 2.78 -1.42
CA ALA A 258 -10.89 2.05 -0.53
C ALA A 258 -12.39 2.28 -0.83
N VAL A 259 -12.78 3.52 -1.20
CA VAL A 259 -14.20 3.89 -1.34
C VAL A 259 -14.68 3.97 -2.79
N MET A 260 -13.82 3.77 -3.79
CA MET A 260 -14.16 3.97 -5.21
C MET A 260 -15.30 3.08 -5.67
N SER A 261 -15.32 1.80 -5.25
CA SER A 261 -16.41 0.88 -5.57
C SER A 261 -17.74 1.36 -4.98
N LEU A 262 -17.71 1.75 -3.70
CA LEU A 262 -18.88 2.27 -2.99
C LEU A 262 -19.42 3.54 -3.67
N PHE A 263 -18.53 4.45 -4.05
CA PHE A 263 -18.89 5.66 -4.78
C PHE A 263 -19.50 5.34 -6.16
N ALA A 264 -18.90 4.42 -6.91
CA ALA A 264 -19.40 4.02 -8.22
C ALA A 264 -20.82 3.43 -8.13
N ILE A 265 -21.10 2.63 -7.10
CA ILE A 265 -22.42 2.00 -6.90
C ILE A 265 -23.42 3.04 -6.41
N ASN A 266 -23.15 3.71 -5.29
CA ASN A 266 -24.16 4.49 -4.58
C ASN A 266 -24.35 5.91 -5.16
N ALA A 267 -23.27 6.52 -5.68
CA ALA A 267 -23.33 7.87 -6.22
C ALA A 267 -23.61 7.88 -7.74
N ILE A 268 -22.85 7.09 -8.52
CA ILE A 268 -22.97 7.06 -9.98
C ILE A 268 -24.10 6.15 -10.45
N GLY A 269 -24.44 5.12 -9.66
CA GLY A 269 -25.51 4.15 -10.00
C GLY A 269 -25.05 3.02 -10.92
N PHE A 270 -23.77 2.61 -10.81
CA PHE A 270 -23.32 1.34 -11.37
C PHE A 270 -23.85 0.17 -10.55
N SER A 271 -24.13 -0.94 -11.22
CA SER A 271 -24.31 -2.21 -10.50
C SER A 271 -22.97 -2.67 -9.91
N GLN A 272 -23.00 -3.59 -8.94
CA GLN A 272 -21.77 -4.13 -8.37
C GLN A 272 -20.90 -4.81 -9.43
N THR A 273 -21.52 -5.48 -10.40
CA THR A 273 -20.83 -6.11 -11.52
C THR A 273 -20.17 -5.08 -12.44
N GLU A 274 -20.91 -4.02 -12.83
CA GLU A 274 -20.35 -2.93 -13.64
C GLU A 274 -19.17 -2.25 -12.92
N SER A 275 -19.33 -1.91 -11.63
CA SER A 275 -18.28 -1.31 -10.81
C SER A 275 -17.01 -2.16 -10.81
N ARG A 276 -17.13 -3.47 -10.66
CA ARG A 276 -16.00 -4.41 -10.72
C ARG A 276 -15.24 -4.31 -12.04
N PHE A 277 -15.93 -4.38 -13.18
CA PHE A 277 -15.28 -4.30 -14.49
C PHE A 277 -14.67 -2.93 -14.75
N VAL A 278 -15.32 -1.85 -14.30
CA VAL A 278 -14.77 -0.49 -14.36
C VAL A 278 -13.44 -0.42 -13.59
N LEU A 279 -13.41 -0.89 -12.33
CA LEU A 279 -12.19 -0.85 -11.51
C LEU A 279 -11.06 -1.71 -12.09
N ILE A 280 -11.39 -2.87 -12.66
CA ILE A 280 -10.40 -3.70 -13.38
C ILE A 280 -9.83 -2.92 -14.58
N GLY A 281 -10.70 -2.32 -15.40
CA GLY A 281 -10.28 -1.52 -16.56
C GLY A 281 -9.38 -0.35 -16.17
N LEU A 282 -9.73 0.36 -15.09
CA LEU A 282 -8.92 1.46 -14.54
C LEU A 282 -7.56 0.95 -14.00
N THR A 283 -7.51 -0.24 -13.42
CA THR A 283 -6.25 -0.86 -12.99
C THR A 283 -5.35 -1.19 -14.17
N VAL A 284 -5.90 -1.73 -15.26
CA VAL A 284 -5.12 -1.99 -16.50
C VAL A 284 -4.54 -0.68 -17.04
N ALA A 285 -5.35 0.39 -17.10
CA ALA A 285 -4.89 1.71 -17.50
C ALA A 285 -3.76 2.23 -16.59
N ALA A 286 -3.87 1.99 -15.27
CA ALA A 286 -2.85 2.36 -14.28
C ALA A 286 -1.50 1.67 -14.56
N VAL A 287 -1.51 0.37 -14.85
CA VAL A 287 -0.28 -0.39 -15.19
C VAL A 287 0.43 0.23 -16.38
N VAL A 288 -0.30 0.47 -17.47
CA VAL A 288 0.27 1.05 -18.70
C VAL A 288 0.83 2.46 -18.46
N ALA A 289 0.08 3.30 -17.77
CA ALA A 289 0.49 4.68 -17.50
C ALA A 289 1.72 4.77 -16.55
N SER A 290 1.91 3.79 -15.68
CA SER A 290 3.06 3.74 -14.75
C SER A 290 4.40 3.78 -15.48
N PHE A 291 4.50 3.11 -16.63
CA PHE A 291 5.72 3.18 -17.47
C PHE A 291 5.96 4.59 -18.00
N GLY A 292 4.92 5.28 -18.44
CA GLY A 292 5.02 6.67 -18.92
C GLY A 292 5.52 7.62 -17.82
N TRP A 293 5.02 7.50 -16.62
CA TRP A 293 5.46 8.29 -15.47
C TRP A 293 6.91 8.00 -15.08
N GLY A 294 7.37 6.74 -15.18
CA GLY A 294 8.77 6.37 -14.97
C GLY A 294 9.70 7.06 -15.95
N VAL A 295 9.38 7.01 -17.26
CA VAL A 295 10.15 7.72 -18.30
C VAL A 295 10.16 9.23 -18.08
N LEU A 296 9.02 9.80 -17.65
CA LEU A 296 8.93 11.22 -17.37
C LEU A 296 9.78 11.61 -16.15
N ALA A 297 9.79 10.78 -15.09
CA ALA A 297 10.61 11.00 -13.91
C ALA A 297 12.11 11.01 -14.23
N ASP A 298 12.55 10.16 -15.16
CA ASP A 298 13.93 10.15 -15.63
C ASP A 298 14.30 11.41 -16.44
N ARG A 299 13.34 11.95 -17.23
CA ARG A 299 13.58 13.10 -18.11
C ARG A 299 13.55 14.45 -17.41
N ILE A 300 12.54 14.69 -16.57
CA ILE A 300 12.29 16.01 -15.96
C ILE A 300 12.54 16.04 -14.46
N GLY A 301 12.92 14.90 -13.88
CA GLY A 301 13.18 14.72 -12.45
C GLY A 301 11.95 14.32 -11.63
N PRO A 302 12.18 13.64 -10.48
CA PRO A 302 11.10 13.05 -9.69
C PRO A 302 10.15 14.09 -9.07
N LYS A 303 10.67 15.25 -8.61
CA LYS A 303 9.81 16.28 -8.02
C LYS A 303 8.84 16.87 -9.03
N ARG A 304 9.33 17.26 -10.23
CA ARG A 304 8.47 17.85 -11.27
C ARG A 304 7.43 16.84 -11.71
N THR A 305 7.83 15.59 -11.90
CA THR A 305 6.90 14.51 -12.24
C THR A 305 5.86 14.32 -11.16
N LEU A 306 6.25 14.28 -9.88
CA LEU A 306 5.31 14.19 -8.75
C LEU A 306 4.30 15.35 -8.76
N MET A 307 4.73 16.59 -9.05
CA MET A 307 3.82 17.72 -9.15
C MET A 307 2.77 17.54 -10.27
N TRP A 308 3.17 17.00 -11.44
CA TRP A 308 2.24 16.67 -12.50
C TRP A 308 1.25 15.56 -12.08
N VAL A 309 1.73 14.52 -11.39
CA VAL A 309 0.91 13.43 -10.88
C VAL A 309 -0.11 13.94 -9.86
N LEU A 310 0.32 14.73 -8.86
CA LEU A 310 -0.58 15.29 -7.85
C LEU A 310 -1.59 16.28 -8.47
N GLY A 311 -1.15 17.05 -9.48
CA GLY A 311 -2.03 17.93 -10.27
C GLY A 311 -3.10 17.14 -11.00
N SER A 312 -2.74 16.05 -11.66
CA SER A 312 -3.70 15.17 -12.34
C SER A 312 -4.68 14.52 -11.35
N TRP A 313 -4.22 14.11 -10.16
CA TRP A 313 -5.08 13.63 -9.09
C TRP A 313 -6.08 14.68 -8.63
N ALA A 314 -5.63 15.94 -8.42
CA ALA A 314 -6.52 17.03 -8.04
C ALA A 314 -7.60 17.29 -9.11
N VAL A 315 -7.23 17.26 -10.40
CA VAL A 315 -8.18 17.38 -11.52
C VAL A 315 -9.16 16.21 -11.54
N GLY A 316 -8.68 14.96 -11.37
CA GLY A 316 -9.55 13.78 -11.31
C GLY A 316 -10.56 13.85 -10.16
N LEU A 317 -10.11 14.18 -8.95
CA LEU A 317 -11.00 14.36 -7.79
C LEU A 317 -12.00 15.51 -7.98
N LEU A 318 -11.58 16.60 -8.63
CA LEU A 318 -12.47 17.72 -8.96
C LEU A 318 -13.57 17.29 -9.93
N ILE A 319 -13.22 16.57 -11.01
CA ILE A 319 -14.21 16.07 -11.98
C ILE A 319 -15.23 15.18 -11.27
N VAL A 320 -14.79 14.20 -10.46
CA VAL A 320 -15.68 13.30 -9.72
C VAL A 320 -16.54 14.07 -8.71
N GLY A 321 -16.00 15.10 -8.06
CA GLY A 321 -16.74 15.94 -7.11
C GLY A 321 -17.76 16.88 -7.76
N LEU A 322 -17.59 17.22 -9.02
CA LEU A 322 -18.50 18.15 -9.73
C LEU A 322 -19.65 17.46 -10.46
N THR A 323 -19.54 16.17 -10.76
CA THR A 323 -20.53 15.42 -11.55
C THR A 323 -20.77 14.02 -11.01
N LEU A 324 -22.00 13.53 -11.23
CA LEU A 324 -22.40 12.15 -10.94
C LEU A 324 -22.66 11.36 -12.23
N GLU A 325 -22.16 11.85 -13.34
CA GLU A 325 -22.32 11.24 -14.67
C GLU A 325 -21.29 10.12 -14.89
N ARG A 326 -21.71 9.06 -15.60
CA ARG A 326 -20.86 7.86 -15.85
C ARG A 326 -19.60 8.19 -16.66
N LEU A 327 -19.73 8.95 -17.76
CA LEU A 327 -18.60 9.22 -18.66
C LEU A 327 -17.50 10.08 -18.01
N PRO A 328 -17.81 11.22 -17.37
CA PRO A 328 -16.82 11.98 -16.63
C PRO A 328 -16.17 11.17 -15.49
N PHE A 329 -16.93 10.31 -14.80
CA PHE A 329 -16.38 9.41 -13.77
C PHE A 329 -15.34 8.45 -14.36
N LEU A 330 -15.61 7.82 -15.51
CA LEU A 330 -14.67 6.92 -16.17
C LEU A 330 -13.40 7.67 -16.63
N ALA A 331 -13.56 8.87 -17.20
CA ALA A 331 -12.42 9.71 -17.60
C ALA A 331 -11.55 10.11 -16.37
N ALA A 332 -12.19 10.56 -15.29
CA ALA A 332 -11.50 10.88 -14.04
C ALA A 332 -10.82 9.63 -13.44
N GLY A 333 -11.50 8.50 -13.46
CA GLY A 333 -10.95 7.22 -13.00
C GLY A 333 -9.68 6.82 -13.74
N ALA A 334 -9.63 7.01 -15.07
CA ALA A 334 -8.42 6.76 -15.86
C ALA A 334 -7.26 7.69 -15.45
N ILE A 335 -7.56 8.97 -15.18
CA ILE A 335 -6.57 9.94 -14.68
C ILE A 335 -6.06 9.53 -13.30
N LEU A 336 -6.96 9.25 -12.34
CA LEU A 336 -6.63 8.84 -10.98
C LEU A 336 -5.84 7.53 -10.97
N GLY A 337 -6.30 6.54 -11.75
CA GLY A 337 -5.62 5.26 -11.90
C GLY A 337 -4.19 5.42 -12.43
N SER A 338 -4.02 6.21 -13.49
CA SER A 338 -2.69 6.47 -14.05
C SER A 338 -1.72 7.05 -13.03
N GLY A 339 -2.21 7.94 -12.16
CA GLY A 339 -1.41 8.60 -11.13
C GLY A 339 -0.93 7.68 -10.01
N LEU A 340 -1.58 6.52 -9.76
CA LEU A 340 -1.15 5.56 -8.73
C LEU A 340 0.30 5.11 -8.94
N GLY A 341 0.62 4.65 -10.17
CA GLY A 341 1.99 4.27 -10.50
C GLY A 341 2.95 5.45 -10.49
N GLY A 342 2.47 6.63 -10.90
CA GLY A 342 3.25 7.87 -10.88
C GLY A 342 3.71 8.24 -9.48
N VAL A 343 2.83 8.20 -8.48
CA VAL A 343 3.19 8.45 -7.08
C VAL A 343 4.20 7.43 -6.58
N ALA A 344 3.94 6.13 -6.79
CA ALA A 344 4.82 5.06 -6.30
C ALA A 344 6.27 5.20 -6.81
N VAL A 345 6.44 5.59 -8.08
CA VAL A 345 7.77 5.82 -8.68
C VAL A 345 8.40 7.10 -8.15
N THR A 346 7.69 8.22 -8.21
CA THR A 346 8.26 9.53 -7.95
C THR A 346 8.54 9.79 -6.47
N ASP A 347 7.71 9.26 -5.58
CA ASP A 347 7.89 9.37 -4.13
C ASP A 347 9.22 8.77 -3.69
N ARG A 348 9.45 7.53 -4.11
CA ARG A 348 10.68 6.79 -3.75
C ARG A 348 11.92 7.49 -4.28
N LEU A 349 11.89 7.94 -5.55
CA LEU A 349 13.01 8.66 -6.16
C LEU A 349 13.27 10.01 -5.49
N LEU A 350 12.21 10.74 -5.12
CA LEU A 350 12.36 12.03 -4.43
C LEU A 350 12.91 11.83 -3.01
N LEU A 351 12.47 10.81 -2.28
CA LEU A 351 13.05 10.47 -0.99
C LEU A 351 14.54 10.19 -1.09
N LEU A 352 14.97 9.39 -2.08
CA LEU A 352 16.39 9.08 -2.32
C LEU A 352 17.23 10.33 -2.61
N ARG A 353 16.65 11.35 -3.26
CA ARG A 353 17.36 12.64 -3.52
C ARG A 353 17.42 13.56 -2.30
N LEU A 354 16.48 13.45 -1.37
CA LEU A 354 16.39 14.31 -0.19
C LEU A 354 17.09 13.71 1.04
N ALA A 355 17.11 12.38 1.16
CA ALA A 355 17.64 11.67 2.31
C ALA A 355 19.17 11.51 2.22
N PRO A 356 19.89 11.58 3.36
CA PRO A 356 21.31 11.29 3.40
C PRO A 356 21.55 9.78 3.15
N PRO A 357 22.55 9.41 2.33
CA PRO A 357 22.82 8.00 2.04
C PRO A 357 23.05 7.11 3.28
N ALA A 358 23.68 7.67 4.32
CA ALA A 358 23.96 6.96 5.56
C ALA A 358 22.72 6.66 6.43
N GLN A 359 21.58 7.31 6.18
CA GLN A 359 20.35 7.21 7.00
C GLN A 359 19.13 6.83 6.16
N LEU A 360 19.32 6.24 4.97
CA LEU A 360 18.23 5.91 4.06
C LEU A 360 17.20 4.99 4.69
N GLY A 361 17.61 3.97 5.43
CA GLY A 361 16.70 3.03 6.10
C GLY A 361 15.78 3.73 7.12
N GLU A 362 16.35 4.63 7.95
CA GLU A 362 15.62 5.44 8.91
C GLU A 362 14.60 6.36 8.22
N MET A 363 15.01 7.01 7.14
CA MET A 363 14.15 7.92 6.36
C MET A 363 13.05 7.17 5.60
N PHE A 364 13.32 5.97 5.09
CA PHE A 364 12.28 5.08 4.54
C PHE A 364 11.30 4.59 5.61
N GLY A 365 11.76 4.36 6.85
CA GLY A 365 10.89 4.05 7.98
C GLY A 365 9.91 5.20 8.28
N LEU A 366 10.39 6.42 8.36
CA LEU A 366 9.57 7.62 8.55
C LEU A 366 8.60 7.85 7.37
N TYR A 367 9.07 7.63 6.15
CA TYR A 367 8.26 7.67 4.94
C TYR A 367 7.11 6.63 4.98
N GLY A 368 7.40 5.41 5.39
CA GLY A 368 6.40 4.35 5.54
C GLY A 368 5.37 4.66 6.63
N LEU A 369 5.83 5.17 7.78
CA LEU A 369 4.96 5.60 8.87
C LEU A 369 4.01 6.72 8.43
N ALA A 370 4.52 7.76 7.74
CA ALA A 370 3.68 8.85 7.25
C ALA A 370 2.60 8.36 6.29
N GLY A 371 2.93 7.40 5.39
CA GLY A 371 1.96 6.80 4.49
C GLY A 371 0.87 5.98 5.18
N LYS A 372 1.19 5.28 6.28
CA LYS A 372 0.21 4.53 7.07
C LYS A 372 -0.63 5.45 7.95
N ALA A 373 0.00 6.42 8.60
CA ALA A 373 -0.71 7.38 9.44
C ALA A 373 -1.67 8.27 8.63
N SER A 374 -1.35 8.56 7.37
CA SER A 374 -2.22 9.34 6.49
C SER A 374 -3.55 8.64 6.19
N ALA A 375 -3.55 7.32 6.02
CA ALA A 375 -4.72 6.55 5.62
C ALA A 375 -5.84 6.47 6.70
N VAL A 376 -5.83 7.35 7.68
CA VAL A 376 -6.83 7.42 8.78
C VAL A 376 -7.81 8.57 8.57
N VAL A 377 -7.32 9.73 8.16
CA VAL A 377 -8.12 10.98 8.15
C VAL A 377 -9.15 10.95 7.02
N GLY A 378 -8.74 10.56 5.82
CA GLY A 378 -9.61 10.56 4.64
C GLY A 378 -10.83 9.64 4.75
N PRO A 379 -10.67 8.35 5.12
CA PRO A 379 -11.82 7.47 5.28
C PRO A 379 -12.80 7.95 6.35
N LEU A 380 -12.28 8.49 7.48
CA LEU A 380 -13.12 9.07 8.53
C LEU A 380 -13.88 10.32 8.06
N ALA A 381 -13.19 11.23 7.36
CA ALA A 381 -13.81 12.43 6.81
C ALA A 381 -14.88 12.05 5.77
N TYR A 382 -14.55 11.13 4.85
CA TYR A 382 -15.46 10.64 3.83
C TYR A 382 -16.70 9.99 4.45
N GLY A 383 -16.51 9.02 5.34
CA GLY A 383 -17.60 8.30 6.00
C GLY A 383 -18.43 9.19 6.91
N GLY A 384 -17.80 10.10 7.66
CA GLY A 384 -18.47 11.07 8.50
C GLY A 384 -19.37 12.03 7.70
N ILE A 385 -18.88 12.54 6.55
CA ILE A 385 -19.67 13.39 5.64
C ILE A 385 -20.88 12.59 5.11
N ILE A 386 -20.68 11.36 4.66
CA ILE A 386 -21.79 10.51 4.18
C ILE A 386 -22.79 10.24 5.32
N GLY A 387 -22.32 9.83 6.50
CA GLY A 387 -23.19 9.57 7.66
C GLY A 387 -24.05 10.74 8.06
N LEU A 388 -23.53 11.97 7.97
CA LEU A 388 -24.22 13.19 8.36
C LEU A 388 -25.11 13.77 7.25
N LEU A 389 -24.65 13.76 6.00
CA LEU A 389 -25.29 14.52 4.92
C LEU A 389 -26.12 13.66 3.97
N GLN A 390 -25.87 12.36 3.85
CA GLN A 390 -26.61 11.50 2.93
C GLN A 390 -28.12 11.47 3.21
N PRO A 391 -28.60 11.45 4.47
CA PRO A 391 -30.02 11.47 4.75
C PRO A 391 -30.76 12.72 4.24
N SER A 392 -30.07 13.87 4.13
CA SER A 392 -30.63 15.15 3.69
C SER A 392 -30.33 15.49 2.24
N LEU A 393 -29.13 15.14 1.74
CA LEU A 393 -28.64 15.52 0.41
C LEU A 393 -28.59 14.36 -0.57
N GLY A 394 -28.89 13.12 -0.13
CA GLY A 394 -28.84 11.94 -0.99
C GLY A 394 -27.46 11.77 -1.66
N ARG A 395 -27.45 11.65 -2.99
CA ARG A 395 -26.21 11.43 -3.76
C ARG A 395 -25.21 12.60 -3.72
N ASP A 396 -25.67 13.83 -3.46
CA ASP A 396 -24.78 15.00 -3.39
C ASP A 396 -23.84 14.94 -2.18
N ALA A 397 -24.18 14.18 -1.13
CA ALA A 397 -23.30 13.92 0.00
C ALA A 397 -21.98 13.26 -0.46
N TYR A 398 -22.03 12.36 -1.44
CA TYR A 398 -20.84 11.73 -2.00
C TYR A 398 -19.92 12.71 -2.73
N ARG A 399 -20.49 13.71 -3.41
CA ARG A 399 -19.73 14.79 -4.06
C ARG A 399 -18.95 15.59 -3.02
N ILE A 400 -19.62 15.99 -1.92
CA ILE A 400 -18.99 16.73 -0.82
C ILE A 400 -17.90 15.89 -0.18
N ALA A 401 -18.12 14.58 0.01
CA ALA A 401 -17.13 13.68 0.57
C ALA A 401 -15.87 13.56 -0.33
N ILE A 402 -16.03 13.46 -1.65
CA ILE A 402 -14.89 13.48 -2.59
C ILE A 402 -14.19 14.85 -2.60
N LEU A 403 -14.94 15.95 -2.54
CA LEU A 403 -14.34 17.29 -2.49
C LEU A 403 -13.53 17.52 -1.19
N SER A 404 -13.88 16.86 -0.08
CA SER A 404 -13.04 16.88 1.13
C SER A 404 -11.67 16.23 0.90
N LEU A 405 -11.61 15.15 0.10
CA LEU A 405 -10.34 14.52 -0.30
C LEU A 405 -9.53 15.43 -1.23
N LEU A 406 -10.20 16.19 -2.11
CA LEU A 406 -9.53 17.19 -2.94
C LEU A 406 -8.84 18.26 -2.09
N VAL A 407 -9.44 18.70 -0.99
CA VAL A 407 -8.80 19.66 -0.07
C VAL A 407 -7.49 19.10 0.46
N LEU A 408 -7.47 17.85 0.95
CA LEU A 408 -6.25 17.20 1.43
C LEU A 408 -5.20 17.07 0.32
N MET A 409 -5.61 16.68 -0.89
CA MET A 409 -4.73 16.60 -2.06
C MET A 409 -4.10 17.95 -2.39
N VAL A 410 -4.88 19.03 -2.40
CA VAL A 410 -4.38 20.40 -2.67
C VAL A 410 -3.41 20.87 -1.59
N VAL A 411 -3.70 20.59 -0.32
CA VAL A 411 -2.78 20.88 0.79
C VAL A 411 -1.45 20.17 0.59
N GLY A 412 -1.49 18.86 0.29
CA GLY A 412 -0.29 18.07 -0.01
C GLY A 412 0.50 18.64 -1.19
N PHE A 413 -0.19 18.97 -2.28
CA PHE A 413 0.40 19.60 -3.47
C PHE A 413 1.12 20.92 -3.14
N LEU A 414 0.48 21.81 -2.39
CA LEU A 414 1.04 23.10 -2.01
C LEU A 414 2.29 22.96 -1.09
N ILE A 415 2.29 21.96 -0.20
CA ILE A 415 3.43 21.66 0.65
C ILE A 415 4.60 21.13 -0.20
N VAL A 416 4.35 20.14 -1.09
CA VAL A 416 5.37 19.54 -1.94
C VAL A 416 5.93 20.55 -2.95
N ARG A 417 5.14 21.50 -3.42
CA ARG A 417 5.62 22.58 -4.31
C ARG A 417 6.84 23.32 -3.72
N LYS A 418 6.91 23.45 -2.40
CA LYS A 418 8.01 24.13 -1.69
C LYS A 418 9.18 23.22 -1.33
N VAL A 419 9.14 21.92 -1.71
CA VAL A 419 10.23 20.97 -1.52
C VAL A 419 11.31 21.25 -2.58
N PRO A 420 12.61 21.20 -2.26
CA PRO A 420 13.68 21.33 -3.27
C PRO A 420 13.73 20.08 -4.19
N GLU A 421 14.39 20.19 -5.32
CA GLU A 421 14.60 19.07 -6.26
C GLU A 421 15.45 17.92 -5.67
N GLY A 422 16.21 18.22 -4.61
CA GLY A 422 17.20 17.30 -4.03
C GLY A 422 18.48 17.20 -4.85
N ARG A 423 19.44 16.43 -4.35
CA ARG A 423 20.69 16.14 -5.06
C ARG A 423 20.46 14.98 -6.03
N GLU A 424 21.12 15.00 -7.18
CA GLU A 424 21.21 13.77 -7.96
C GLU A 424 21.96 12.73 -7.12
N PRO A 425 21.49 11.47 -7.06
CA PRO A 425 22.27 10.42 -6.41
C PRO A 425 23.59 10.30 -7.16
N ASP A 426 24.71 10.52 -6.47
CA ASP A 426 26.03 10.28 -7.03
C ASP A 426 26.11 8.82 -7.45
N VAL A 427 26.13 8.57 -8.75
CA VAL A 427 26.26 7.21 -9.32
C VAL A 427 27.63 6.61 -8.97
N GLU A 428 28.57 7.42 -8.52
CA GLU A 428 29.93 7.05 -8.15
C GLU A 428 30.20 6.95 -6.65
N SER A 429 29.20 7.12 -5.78
CA SER A 429 29.44 6.84 -4.35
C SER A 429 29.42 5.33 -4.14
N PRO A 430 30.60 4.67 -3.98
CA PRO A 430 30.64 3.24 -3.79
C PRO A 430 29.95 2.90 -2.46
N LEU A 431 28.90 2.13 -2.50
CA LEU A 431 28.38 1.37 -1.36
C LEU A 431 29.39 0.29 -0.89
N ALA A 432 30.66 0.48 -1.21
CA ALA A 432 31.80 -0.36 -0.85
C ALA A 432 33.07 0.47 -0.75
N ALA A 433 33.08 1.48 0.11
CA ALA A 433 34.36 1.77 0.78
C ALA A 433 34.53 0.62 1.78
N PRO A 434 35.62 -0.20 1.70
CA PRO A 434 35.99 -1.06 2.80
C PRO A 434 36.09 -0.15 4.02
N LEU A 435 35.51 -0.57 5.16
CA LEU A 435 35.84 0.05 6.44
C LEU A 435 37.38 0.08 6.50
N GLU A 436 37.97 1.25 6.43
CA GLU A 436 39.38 1.41 6.73
C GLU A 436 39.58 0.72 8.09
N PRO A 437 40.55 -0.21 8.18
CA PRO A 437 40.87 -0.79 9.47
C PRO A 437 41.23 0.37 10.41
N ALA A 438 40.53 0.40 11.56
CA ALA A 438 40.79 1.39 12.59
C ALA A 438 42.33 1.51 12.77
N ILE A 439 42.88 2.67 12.51
CA ILE A 439 44.30 2.95 12.78
C ILE A 439 44.46 2.79 14.28
N VAL A 440 44.98 1.64 14.67
CA VAL A 440 45.44 1.42 16.06
C VAL A 440 46.66 2.34 16.24
N PRO A 441 46.60 3.28 17.18
CA PRO A 441 47.77 4.11 17.44
C PRO A 441 48.95 3.24 17.86
N PRO A 442 50.18 3.48 17.36
CA PRO A 442 51.35 2.72 17.72
C PRO A 442 51.71 3.00 19.18
N GLY A 443 51.55 2.05 20.07
CA GLY A 443 52.01 2.17 21.42
C GLY A 443 51.28 1.41 22.53
N GLU A 444 50.70 0.22 22.28
CA GLU A 444 50.40 -0.72 23.35
C GLU A 444 50.49 -2.15 22.78
N ALA A 445 51.67 -2.71 22.87
CA ALA A 445 51.90 -4.14 22.83
C ALA A 445 52.39 -4.62 24.21
N PRO A 446 51.95 -5.81 24.69
CA PRO A 446 52.21 -6.32 26.01
C PRO A 446 53.68 -6.64 26.26
#